data_63fdda30f12f3ff5dd230e42ef4f588e
#
_entry.id   63fdda30f12f3ff5dd230e42ef4f588e
#
_cell.length_a   1.000
_cell.length_b   1.000
_cell.length_c   1.000
_cell.angle_alpha   90.00
_cell.angle_beta   90.00
_cell.angle_gamma   90.00
#
_symmetry.space_group_name_H-M   'P 1'
#
loop_
_entity.id
_entity.type
_entity.pdbx_description
1 polymer ?
#
loop_
_entity_poly.entity_id
_entity_poly.type
_entity_poly.pdbx_seq_one_letter_code
_entity_poly.pdbx_strand_id
1 'polypeptide(L)'
;MFGFLAGLFMAVILASPMSANASDDDGVHKLALQISDDDPQKMNTVLNVASNVSRHYAEKGEEVEIRIVAFNRGMHMLRTDTAPAKVAKRVKGFGQSMPNVKFYACGNTLTSMTKKEGKAPPLVEHAETVPAGVVTLIELNEEGWTIVRP
;
A
#
# COMPACT_ATOMS: atom_id res chain seq x y z
N MET A 1 -8.56 16.88 79.36
CA MET A 1 -8.76 17.85 78.26
C MET A 1 -8.28 17.19 76.98
N PHE A 2 -9.23 16.80 76.17
CA PHE A 2 -9.01 15.97 74.97
C PHE A 2 -8.65 16.87 73.78
N GLY A 3 -7.50 16.64 73.14
CA GLY A 3 -7.10 17.27 71.87
C GLY A 3 -7.32 16.33 70.70
N PHE A 4 -8.26 16.60 69.81
CA PHE A 4 -8.51 15.89 68.56
C PHE A 4 -7.49 16.31 67.51
N LEU A 5 -6.65 15.39 67.04
CA LEU A 5 -5.85 15.56 65.82
C LEU A 5 -6.68 15.06 64.64
N ALA A 6 -7.10 15.96 63.79
CA ALA A 6 -7.72 15.69 62.51
C ALA A 6 -6.59 15.40 61.49
N GLY A 7 -6.43 14.15 61.10
CA GLY A 7 -5.56 13.73 60.00
C GLY A 7 -6.18 14.01 58.62
N LEU A 8 -5.53 14.90 57.85
CA LEU A 8 -5.92 15.23 56.46
C LEU A 8 -5.33 14.16 55.53
N PHE A 9 -6.19 13.28 55.04
CA PHE A 9 -5.79 12.32 54.00
C PHE A 9 -5.81 13.05 52.64
N MET A 10 -4.62 13.30 52.10
CA MET A 10 -4.43 13.86 50.77
C MET A 10 -4.38 12.71 49.76
N ALA A 11 -5.48 12.46 49.03
CA ALA A 11 -5.54 11.49 47.96
C ALA A 11 -4.78 12.01 46.73
N VAL A 12 -3.61 11.44 46.45
CA VAL A 12 -2.86 11.70 45.22
C VAL A 12 -3.49 10.88 44.10
N ILE A 13 -4.22 11.54 43.21
CA ILE A 13 -4.73 10.95 41.97
C ILE A 13 -3.58 10.89 40.96
N LEU A 14 -3.00 9.72 40.77
CA LEU A 14 -2.05 9.44 39.70
C LEU A 14 -2.81 9.40 38.37
N ALA A 15 -2.85 10.51 37.67
CA ALA A 15 -3.30 10.55 36.26
C ALA A 15 -2.24 9.86 35.40
N SER A 16 -2.53 8.65 34.95
CA SER A 16 -1.73 7.97 33.93
C SER A 16 -1.85 8.75 32.61
N PRO A 17 -0.73 9.10 31.96
CA PRO A 17 -0.80 9.68 30.63
C PRO A 17 -1.32 8.60 29.68
N MET A 18 -2.52 8.79 29.13
CA MET A 18 -2.98 8.08 27.93
C MET A 18 -2.03 8.49 26.80
N SER A 19 -1.14 7.56 26.41
CA SER A 19 -0.38 7.70 25.18
C SER A 19 -1.38 7.67 24.02
N ALA A 20 -1.78 8.83 23.53
CA ALA A 20 -2.36 8.94 22.22
C ALA A 20 -1.27 8.52 21.24
N ASN A 21 -1.49 7.41 20.54
CA ASN A 21 -0.75 7.12 19.31
C ASN A 21 -1.07 8.26 18.34
N ALA A 22 -0.25 9.29 18.35
CA ALA A 22 -0.16 10.21 17.24
C ALA A 22 0.37 9.36 16.07
N SER A 23 -0.50 8.97 15.14
CA SER A 23 -0.06 8.64 13.80
C SER A 23 0.71 9.88 13.34
N ASP A 24 1.98 9.71 12.97
CA ASP A 24 2.74 10.74 12.28
C ASP A 24 1.98 11.03 10.97
N ASP A 25 1.08 11.99 11.03
CA ASP A 25 0.42 12.54 9.86
C ASP A 25 1.46 13.43 9.18
N ASP A 26 2.23 12.83 8.29
CA ASP A 26 3.22 13.51 7.46
C ASP A 26 2.56 14.38 6.37
N GLY A 27 1.23 14.49 6.39
CA GLY A 27 0.45 15.24 5.40
C GLY A 27 0.39 14.55 4.03
N VAL A 28 0.91 13.33 3.90
CA VAL A 28 0.90 12.54 2.67
C VAL A 28 -0.25 11.54 2.69
N HIS A 29 -1.11 11.59 1.70
CA HIS A 29 -2.17 10.58 1.54
C HIS A 29 -1.57 9.25 1.08
N LYS A 30 -2.05 8.13 1.64
CA LYS A 30 -1.47 6.80 1.40
C LYS A 30 -2.55 5.84 0.88
N LEU A 31 -2.37 5.34 -0.35
CA LEU A 31 -3.30 4.42 -1.01
C LEU A 31 -2.59 3.16 -1.51
N ALA A 32 -3.06 2.00 -1.11
CA ALA A 32 -2.65 0.73 -1.68
C ALA A 32 -3.80 0.12 -2.50
N LEU A 33 -3.50 -0.19 -3.75
CA LEU A 33 -4.41 -0.84 -4.69
C LEU A 33 -3.97 -2.29 -4.89
N GLN A 34 -4.91 -3.24 -4.74
CA GLN A 34 -4.58 -4.64 -5.00
C GLN A 34 -5.10 -5.12 -6.35
N ILE A 35 -4.33 -5.98 -7.01
CA ILE A 35 -4.74 -6.70 -8.22
C ILE A 35 -4.36 -8.18 -8.13
N SER A 36 -5.35 -9.07 -8.19
CA SER A 36 -5.16 -10.52 -8.14
C SER A 36 -5.73 -11.25 -9.37
N ASP A 37 -6.37 -10.50 -10.27
CA ASP A 37 -7.01 -11.00 -11.48
C ASP A 37 -6.16 -10.72 -12.74
N ASP A 38 -6.29 -11.55 -13.76
CA ASP A 38 -5.71 -11.34 -15.09
C ASP A 38 -6.68 -10.67 -16.10
N ASP A 39 -7.83 -10.19 -15.62
CA ASP A 39 -8.78 -9.44 -16.42
C ASP A 39 -8.19 -8.08 -16.84
N PRO A 40 -8.00 -7.81 -18.15
CA PRO A 40 -7.46 -6.55 -18.63
C PRO A 40 -8.28 -5.32 -18.23
N GLN A 41 -9.60 -5.47 -18.04
CA GLN A 41 -10.45 -4.37 -17.60
C GLN A 41 -10.16 -4.00 -16.15
N LYS A 42 -10.04 -5.00 -15.26
CA LYS A 42 -9.66 -4.77 -13.85
C LYS A 42 -8.27 -4.15 -13.74
N MET A 43 -7.28 -4.66 -14.50
CA MET A 43 -5.95 -4.07 -14.56
C MET A 43 -6.00 -2.58 -14.99
N ASN A 44 -6.81 -2.26 -16.01
CA ASN A 44 -6.99 -0.87 -16.43
C ASN A 44 -7.73 -0.03 -15.38
N THR A 45 -8.69 -0.62 -14.64
CA THR A 45 -9.40 0.07 -13.56
C THR A 45 -8.44 0.46 -12.44
N VAL A 46 -7.54 -0.44 -12.02
CA VAL A 46 -6.48 -0.14 -11.04
C VAL A 46 -5.64 1.07 -11.48
N LEU A 47 -5.19 1.08 -12.75
CA LEU A 47 -4.40 2.20 -13.31
C LEU A 47 -5.24 3.49 -13.42
N ASN A 48 -6.54 3.40 -13.72
CA ASN A 48 -7.41 4.56 -13.74
C ASN A 48 -7.57 5.17 -12.34
N VAL A 49 -7.79 4.33 -11.33
CA VAL A 49 -7.89 4.79 -9.93
C VAL A 49 -6.61 5.49 -9.51
N ALA A 50 -5.43 4.88 -9.75
CA ALA A 50 -4.15 5.48 -9.43
C ALA A 50 -3.97 6.86 -10.11
N SER A 51 -4.25 6.97 -11.42
CA SER A 51 -4.18 8.25 -12.15
C SER A 51 -5.14 9.29 -11.59
N ASN A 52 -6.40 8.90 -11.31
CA ASN A 52 -7.42 9.83 -10.86
C ASN A 52 -7.10 10.36 -9.45
N VAL A 53 -6.67 9.49 -8.56
CA VAL A 53 -6.27 9.87 -7.19
C VAL A 53 -5.05 10.78 -7.22
N SER A 54 -4.00 10.43 -7.99
CA SER A 54 -2.82 11.28 -8.14
C SER A 54 -3.19 12.68 -8.66
N ARG A 55 -4.03 12.75 -9.69
CA ARG A 55 -4.48 14.05 -10.23
C ARG A 55 -5.27 14.85 -9.21
N HIS A 56 -6.21 14.22 -8.49
CA HIS A 56 -7.05 14.89 -7.51
C HIS A 56 -6.24 15.59 -6.43
N TYR A 57 -5.25 14.91 -5.86
CA TYR A 57 -4.40 15.50 -4.83
C TYR A 57 -3.41 16.53 -5.39
N ALA A 58 -2.87 16.29 -6.60
CA ALA A 58 -2.04 17.28 -7.28
C ALA A 58 -2.77 18.61 -7.55
N GLU A 59 -4.05 18.56 -7.95
CA GLU A 59 -4.90 19.74 -8.15
C GLU A 59 -5.14 20.54 -6.86
N LYS A 60 -5.02 19.88 -5.70
CA LYS A 60 -5.13 20.51 -4.38
C LYS A 60 -3.77 21.00 -3.84
N GLY A 61 -2.66 20.65 -4.49
CA GLY A 61 -1.32 20.88 -3.96
C GLY A 61 -0.96 19.95 -2.79
N GLU A 62 -1.66 18.83 -2.66
CA GLU A 62 -1.44 17.81 -1.63
C GLU A 62 -0.66 16.61 -2.22
N GLU A 63 0.13 15.94 -1.38
CA GLU A 63 0.89 14.77 -1.79
C GLU A 63 0.11 13.46 -1.58
N VAL A 64 0.29 12.51 -2.49
CA VAL A 64 -0.24 11.15 -2.35
C VAL A 64 0.78 10.13 -2.80
N GLU A 65 0.99 9.10 -2.00
CA GLU A 65 1.72 7.90 -2.35
C GLU A 65 0.77 6.76 -2.70
N ILE A 66 1.06 6.05 -3.78
CA ILE A 66 0.25 4.92 -4.25
C ILE A 66 1.13 3.69 -4.41
N ARG A 67 0.68 2.56 -3.85
CA ARG A 67 1.28 1.24 -4.05
C ARG A 67 0.29 0.36 -4.80
N ILE A 68 0.70 -0.23 -5.91
CA ILE A 68 -0.10 -1.21 -6.65
C ILE A 68 0.51 -2.57 -6.39
N VAL A 69 -0.19 -3.41 -5.60
CA VAL A 69 0.28 -4.72 -5.16
C VAL A 69 -0.35 -5.80 -6.04
N ALA A 70 0.49 -6.43 -6.89
CA ALA A 70 0.08 -7.50 -7.80
C ALA A 70 0.46 -8.87 -7.24
N PHE A 71 -0.50 -9.80 -7.19
CA PHE A 71 -0.29 -11.18 -6.77
C PHE A 71 -1.21 -12.14 -7.53
N ASN A 72 -0.99 -13.44 -7.42
CA ASN A 72 -1.70 -14.46 -8.20
C ASN A 72 -1.69 -14.11 -9.70
N ARG A 73 -2.85 -14.19 -10.37
CA ARG A 73 -2.99 -13.87 -11.80
C ARG A 73 -2.80 -12.38 -12.11
N GLY A 74 -2.96 -11.49 -11.12
CA GLY A 74 -2.66 -10.07 -11.24
C GLY A 74 -1.20 -9.76 -11.59
N MET A 75 -0.29 -10.68 -11.32
CA MET A 75 1.11 -10.59 -11.72
C MET A 75 1.32 -10.41 -13.22
N HIS A 76 0.39 -10.88 -14.06
CA HIS A 76 0.46 -10.68 -15.52
C HIS A 76 0.47 -9.20 -15.91
N MET A 77 -0.07 -8.31 -15.07
CA MET A 77 0.00 -6.86 -15.28
C MET A 77 1.44 -6.33 -15.35
N LEU A 78 2.36 -6.94 -14.60
CA LEU A 78 3.75 -6.51 -14.45
C LEU A 78 4.74 -7.32 -15.32
N ARG A 79 4.29 -8.36 -16.01
CA ARG A 79 5.14 -9.19 -16.85
C ARG A 79 5.35 -8.56 -18.22
N THR A 80 6.59 -8.58 -18.71
CA THR A 80 6.91 -8.03 -20.05
C THR A 80 6.50 -8.95 -21.20
N ASP A 81 6.27 -10.24 -20.91
CA ASP A 81 5.94 -11.28 -21.91
C ASP A 81 4.44 -11.60 -22.02
N THR A 82 3.65 -11.35 -20.98
CA THR A 82 2.23 -11.76 -20.94
C THR A 82 1.25 -10.64 -20.62
N ALA A 83 1.72 -9.43 -20.28
CA ALA A 83 0.82 -8.31 -20.02
C ALA A 83 0.01 -7.95 -21.28
N PRO A 84 -1.30 -7.69 -21.15
CA PRO A 84 -2.09 -7.15 -22.26
C PRO A 84 -1.45 -5.87 -22.80
N ALA A 85 -1.29 -5.74 -24.12
CA ALA A 85 -0.51 -4.66 -24.74
C ALA A 85 -0.87 -3.24 -24.24
N LYS A 86 -2.17 -2.97 -24.07
CA LYS A 86 -2.65 -1.67 -23.55
C LYS A 86 -2.24 -1.45 -22.09
N VAL A 87 -2.28 -2.50 -21.26
CA VAL A 87 -1.85 -2.45 -19.85
C VAL A 87 -0.34 -2.26 -19.78
N ALA A 88 0.43 -3.04 -20.53
CA ALA A 88 1.90 -2.94 -20.58
C ALA A 88 2.37 -1.51 -20.95
N LYS A 89 1.75 -0.91 -21.97
CA LYS A 89 2.06 0.49 -22.36
C LYS A 89 1.79 1.47 -21.21
N ARG A 90 0.67 1.31 -20.50
CA ARG A 90 0.31 2.17 -19.38
C ARG A 90 1.26 1.97 -18.19
N VAL A 91 1.52 0.73 -17.78
CA VAL A 91 2.45 0.43 -16.68
C VAL A 91 3.82 1.04 -16.95
N LYS A 92 4.35 0.91 -18.18
CA LYS A 92 5.59 1.58 -18.58
C LYS A 92 5.50 3.11 -18.42
N GLY A 93 4.39 3.72 -18.87
CA GLY A 93 4.17 5.16 -18.72
C GLY A 93 4.14 5.61 -17.26
N PHE A 94 3.52 4.84 -16.38
CA PHE A 94 3.51 5.12 -14.94
C PHE A 94 4.94 5.12 -14.36
N GLY A 95 5.75 4.13 -14.68
CA GLY A 95 7.14 4.07 -14.22
C GLY A 95 8.00 5.25 -14.69
N GLN A 96 7.65 5.86 -15.83
CA GLN A 96 8.39 6.99 -16.40
C GLN A 96 7.93 8.36 -15.89
N SER A 97 6.65 8.53 -15.56
CA SER A 97 6.05 9.85 -15.33
C SER A 97 5.30 10.01 -14.01
N MET A 98 5.16 8.95 -13.21
CA MET A 98 4.41 8.98 -11.94
C MET A 98 5.26 8.42 -10.79
N PRO A 99 6.24 9.20 -10.27
CA PRO A 99 7.16 8.74 -9.22
C PRO A 99 6.45 8.42 -7.89
N ASN A 100 5.26 8.97 -7.67
CA ASN A 100 4.41 8.68 -6.51
C ASN A 100 3.69 7.33 -6.60
N VAL A 101 3.75 6.62 -7.73
CA VAL A 101 3.14 5.29 -7.92
C VAL A 101 4.23 4.24 -8.02
N LYS A 102 4.20 3.27 -7.10
CA LYS A 102 5.09 2.11 -7.13
C LYS A 102 4.32 0.82 -7.39
N PHE A 103 4.95 -0.12 -8.08
CA PHE A 103 4.40 -1.44 -8.38
C PHE A 103 5.12 -2.49 -7.55
N TYR A 104 4.37 -3.28 -6.81
CA TYR A 104 4.87 -4.38 -5.98
C TYR A 104 4.46 -5.73 -6.56
N ALA A 105 5.46 -6.56 -6.81
CA ALA A 105 5.31 -7.92 -7.34
C ALA A 105 5.45 -8.94 -6.21
N CYS A 106 4.45 -9.79 -6.01
CA CYS A 106 4.45 -10.80 -4.95
C CYS A 106 5.49 -11.91 -5.20
N GLY A 107 6.50 -12.03 -4.34
CA GLY A 107 7.55 -13.03 -4.41
C GLY A 107 7.06 -14.48 -4.33
N ASN A 108 6.06 -14.75 -3.49
CA ASN A 108 5.41 -16.07 -3.44
C ASN A 108 4.78 -16.46 -4.77
N THR A 109 4.13 -15.49 -5.44
CA THR A 109 3.56 -15.72 -6.78
C THR A 109 4.66 -15.95 -7.82
N LEU A 110 5.73 -15.16 -7.80
CA LEU A 110 6.88 -15.34 -8.68
C LEU A 110 7.51 -16.72 -8.51
N THR A 111 7.70 -17.16 -7.27
CA THR A 111 8.23 -18.51 -6.97
C THR A 111 7.33 -19.60 -7.55
N SER A 112 6.01 -19.46 -7.39
CA SER A 112 5.05 -20.42 -7.95
C SER A 112 5.07 -20.44 -9.48
N MET A 113 5.13 -19.28 -10.12
CA MET A 113 5.24 -19.16 -11.58
C MET A 113 6.56 -19.75 -12.09
N THR A 114 7.68 -19.46 -11.43
CA THR A 114 8.99 -20.02 -11.77
C THR A 114 8.98 -21.56 -11.75
N LYS A 115 8.36 -22.15 -10.72
CA LYS A 115 8.21 -23.62 -10.66
C LYS A 115 7.38 -24.19 -11.80
N LYS A 116 6.32 -23.51 -12.21
CA LYS A 116 5.42 -23.95 -13.29
C LYS A 116 6.04 -23.76 -14.67
N GLU A 117 6.77 -22.67 -14.89
CA GLU A 117 7.28 -22.27 -16.20
C GLU A 117 8.73 -22.71 -16.43
N GLY A 118 9.42 -23.22 -15.39
CA GLY A 118 10.82 -23.62 -15.45
C GLY A 118 11.82 -22.47 -15.52
N LYS A 119 11.34 -21.23 -15.49
CA LYS A 119 12.15 -20.00 -15.48
C LYS A 119 11.43 -18.88 -14.76
N ALA A 120 12.18 -17.91 -14.24
CA ALA A 120 11.60 -16.72 -13.61
C ALA A 120 10.85 -15.86 -14.64
N PRO A 121 9.60 -15.45 -14.36
CA PRO A 121 8.87 -14.51 -15.23
C PRO A 121 9.62 -13.20 -15.38
N PRO A 122 9.75 -12.63 -16.60
CA PRO A 122 10.34 -11.32 -16.78
C PRO A 122 9.37 -10.24 -16.33
N LEU A 123 9.84 -9.34 -15.46
CA LEU A 123 9.05 -8.21 -14.96
C LEU A 123 9.50 -6.88 -15.58
N VAL A 124 8.62 -5.89 -15.52
CA VAL A 124 8.99 -4.51 -15.84
C VAL A 124 10.05 -4.01 -14.85
N GLU A 125 11.00 -3.19 -15.32
CA GLU A 125 12.18 -2.76 -14.57
C GLU A 125 11.84 -2.04 -13.26
N HIS A 126 10.76 -1.27 -13.25
CA HIS A 126 10.33 -0.48 -12.10
C HIS A 126 9.38 -1.22 -11.14
N ALA A 127 9.16 -2.52 -11.32
CA ALA A 127 8.45 -3.33 -10.34
C ALA A 127 9.39 -3.80 -9.22
N GLU A 128 9.01 -3.52 -7.99
CA GLU A 128 9.73 -3.98 -6.80
C GLU A 128 9.16 -5.33 -6.34
N THR A 129 10.02 -6.31 -6.07
CA THR A 129 9.57 -7.60 -5.52
C THR A 129 9.44 -7.51 -4.01
N VAL A 130 8.24 -7.83 -3.49
CA VAL A 130 7.98 -7.95 -2.05
C VAL A 130 7.83 -9.43 -1.66
N PRO A 131 8.16 -9.84 -0.43
CA PRO A 131 8.12 -11.26 -0.04
C PRO A 131 6.75 -11.92 -0.29
N ALA A 132 5.66 -11.26 0.13
CA ALA A 132 4.30 -11.78 -0.01
C ALA A 132 3.30 -10.62 -0.16
N GLY A 133 2.59 -10.54 -1.29
CA GLY A 133 1.71 -9.41 -1.60
C GLY A 133 0.62 -9.16 -0.56
N VAL A 134 -0.03 -10.21 -0.03
CA VAL A 134 -1.07 -10.04 1.00
C VAL A 134 -0.48 -9.59 2.33
N VAL A 135 0.69 -10.10 2.72
CA VAL A 135 1.40 -9.63 3.94
C VAL A 135 1.76 -8.16 3.79
N THR A 136 2.30 -7.76 2.64
CA THR A 136 2.58 -6.35 2.34
C THR A 136 1.33 -5.46 2.44
N LEU A 137 0.16 -5.94 2.00
CA LEU A 137 -1.09 -5.19 2.18
C LEU A 137 -1.48 -5.03 3.65
N ILE A 138 -1.26 -6.05 4.49
CA ILE A 138 -1.50 -5.98 5.93
C ILE A 138 -0.55 -4.96 6.57
N GLU A 139 0.73 -5.05 6.28
CA GLU A 139 1.76 -4.12 6.79
C GLU A 139 1.46 -2.67 6.39
N LEU A 140 1.12 -2.43 5.12
CA LEU A 140 0.70 -1.11 4.66
C LEU A 140 -0.54 -0.61 5.40
N ASN A 141 -1.53 -1.48 5.66
CA ASN A 141 -2.71 -1.08 6.42
C ASN A 141 -2.36 -0.70 7.87
N GLU A 142 -1.45 -1.43 8.51
CA GLU A 142 -0.95 -1.12 9.85
C GLU A 142 -0.16 0.20 9.90
N GLU A 143 0.48 0.58 8.78
CA GLU A 143 1.15 1.86 8.56
C GLU A 143 0.20 3.01 8.17
N GLY A 144 -1.11 2.80 8.19
CA GLY A 144 -2.13 3.81 7.91
C GLY A 144 -2.51 3.96 6.43
N TRP A 145 -2.11 3.04 5.55
CA TRP A 145 -2.54 3.05 4.15
C TRP A 145 -4.00 2.62 4.00
N THR A 146 -4.74 3.34 3.16
CA THR A 146 -6.07 2.90 2.72
C THR A 146 -5.93 1.80 1.68
N ILE A 147 -6.52 0.62 1.94
CA ILE A 147 -6.46 -0.51 1.01
C ILE A 147 -7.74 -0.55 0.17
N VAL A 148 -7.58 -0.55 -1.16
CA VAL A 148 -8.72 -0.62 -2.09
C VAL A 148 -8.49 -1.73 -3.12
N ARG A 149 -9.54 -2.46 -3.41
CA ARG A 149 -9.64 -3.40 -4.54
C ARG A 149 -10.65 -2.84 -5.54
N PRO A 150 -10.19 -2.22 -6.63
CA PRO A 150 -11.06 -1.67 -7.68
C PRO A 150 -11.75 -2.75 -8.50
#